data_20854d2a9768dd54c6fba804ab83d615
#
_entry.id   20854d2a9768dd54c6fba804ab83d615
#
_cell.length_a   1.000
_cell.length_b   1.000
_cell.length_c   1.000
_cell.angle_alpha   90.00
_cell.angle_beta   90.00
_cell.angle_gamma   90.00
#
_symmetry.space_group_name_H-M   'P 1'
#
loop_
_entity.id
_entity.type
_entity.pdbx_description
1 polymer ?
#
loop_
_entity_poly.entity_id
_entity_poly.type
_entity_poly.pdbx_seq_one_letter_code
_entity_poly.pdbx_strand_id
1 'polypeptide(L)'
;METSDKTKGPKPKGRQDSSVGGLSLESFTEPPAFKNKVYDALKKAVTEMDIYSTSEPQWIDERQISEMLGVSRTPVREAIAMLQREGFLTPVPRKGIIVVRKTKREVIEMIQAWAALESIATRLIALHASDDEIGELRRLFVFFDDAHRPSEHLSEYSKANLNFHQALIRLSGSPLLVDMTSNLLLHVRGIRQITIGRDNRTSQSIIDHLAIIEAIEQRDAAKAEELSREHTLGLARYVERHGGGILD
;
A
#
# COMPACT_ATOMS: atom_id res chain seq x y z
N MET A 1 57.69 -53.37 8.08
CA MET A 1 56.64 -53.36 9.11
C MET A 1 56.09 -51.94 9.24
N GLU A 2 55.11 -51.62 8.41
CA GLU A 2 54.43 -50.33 8.53
C GLU A 2 52.99 -50.51 8.02
N THR A 3 52.05 -50.38 8.89
CA THR A 3 50.62 -50.55 8.64
C THR A 3 50.06 -49.26 8.14
N SER A 4 49.55 -49.26 6.92
CA SER A 4 48.87 -48.16 6.27
C SER A 4 47.45 -48.03 6.83
N ASP A 5 47.22 -46.94 7.53
CA ASP A 5 45.89 -46.49 7.98
C ASP A 5 45.20 -45.72 6.86
N LYS A 6 44.07 -46.26 6.34
CA LYS A 6 43.20 -45.60 5.35
C LYS A 6 42.08 -44.86 6.09
N THR A 7 42.25 -43.57 6.27
CA THR A 7 41.18 -42.68 6.71
C THR A 7 40.07 -42.60 5.66
N LYS A 8 38.92 -43.16 6.00
CA LYS A 8 37.65 -42.98 5.26
C LYS A 8 37.14 -41.55 5.46
N GLY A 9 37.05 -40.79 4.38
CA GLY A 9 36.37 -39.50 4.37
C GLY A 9 34.83 -39.63 4.66
N PRO A 10 34.21 -38.57 5.13
CA PRO A 10 32.82 -38.60 5.52
C PRO A 10 31.90 -38.83 4.29
N LYS A 11 30.95 -39.75 4.45
CA LYS A 11 29.86 -39.99 3.47
C LYS A 11 29.02 -38.76 3.32
N PRO A 12 28.55 -38.41 2.09
CA PRO A 12 27.61 -37.33 1.89
C PRO A 12 26.28 -37.62 2.63
N LYS A 13 25.81 -36.64 3.40
CA LYS A 13 24.50 -36.72 4.07
C LYS A 13 23.40 -36.88 3.03
N GLY A 14 22.59 -37.91 3.18
CA GLY A 14 21.45 -38.22 2.33
C GLY A 14 20.48 -37.05 2.21
N ARG A 15 19.98 -36.85 1.01
CA ARG A 15 18.84 -35.99 0.70
C ARG A 15 17.66 -36.45 1.57
N GLN A 16 17.09 -35.56 2.36
CA GLN A 16 15.79 -35.79 3.00
C GLN A 16 14.70 -35.43 1.99
N ASP A 17 14.09 -36.47 1.42
CA ASP A 17 12.83 -36.33 0.70
C ASP A 17 11.73 -36.01 1.71
N SER A 18 11.25 -34.78 1.71
CA SER A 18 10.06 -34.37 2.47
C SER A 18 8.85 -34.38 1.55
N SER A 19 7.95 -35.33 1.76
CA SER A 19 6.65 -35.37 1.06
C SER A 19 5.55 -34.82 1.97
N VAL A 20 4.75 -33.88 1.47
CA VAL A 20 3.57 -33.36 2.15
C VAL A 20 2.37 -33.54 1.22
N GLY A 21 1.36 -34.30 1.64
CA GLY A 21 0.12 -34.49 0.87
C GLY A 21 0.31 -35.09 -0.52
N GLY A 22 1.31 -36.00 -0.69
CA GLY A 22 1.62 -36.63 -1.99
C GLY A 22 2.51 -35.78 -2.92
N LEU A 23 2.92 -34.58 -2.52
CA LEU A 23 3.90 -33.74 -3.21
C LEU A 23 5.30 -34.06 -2.71
N SER A 24 6.21 -34.46 -3.64
CA SER A 24 7.66 -34.55 -3.36
C SER A 24 8.32 -33.24 -3.77
N LEU A 25 8.90 -32.51 -2.80
CA LEU A 25 9.55 -31.23 -3.02
C LEU A 25 11.03 -31.33 -2.66
N GLU A 26 11.88 -30.88 -3.57
CA GLU A 26 13.31 -30.70 -3.29
C GLU A 26 13.55 -29.37 -2.57
N SER A 27 14.48 -29.36 -1.59
CA SER A 27 14.85 -28.14 -0.88
C SER A 27 15.62 -27.17 -1.78
N PHE A 28 15.24 -25.88 -1.75
CA PHE A 28 15.99 -24.82 -2.44
C PHE A 28 17.29 -24.52 -1.69
N THR A 29 18.39 -24.40 -2.45
CA THR A 29 19.71 -24.07 -1.92
C THR A 29 20.02 -22.58 -1.86
N GLU A 30 19.16 -21.73 -2.42
CA GLU A 30 19.30 -20.26 -2.33
C GLU A 30 18.25 -19.64 -1.40
N PRO A 31 18.62 -18.62 -0.59
CA PRO A 31 17.67 -18.03 0.33
C PRO A 31 16.60 -17.23 -0.43
N PRO A 32 15.31 -17.49 -0.18
CA PRO A 32 14.17 -16.75 -0.77
C PRO A 32 14.13 -15.26 -0.39
N ALA A 33 14.98 -14.84 0.56
CA ALA A 33 15.02 -13.51 1.14
C ALA A 33 15.34 -12.37 0.15
N PHE A 34 16.11 -12.66 -0.92
CA PHE A 34 16.56 -11.60 -1.83
C PHE A 34 15.49 -11.21 -2.86
N LYS A 35 14.76 -12.18 -3.38
CA LYS A 35 13.63 -11.96 -4.30
C LYS A 35 12.54 -11.11 -3.65
N ASN A 36 12.16 -11.43 -2.41
CA ASN A 36 11.15 -10.70 -1.67
C ASN A 36 11.57 -9.25 -1.41
N LYS A 37 12.84 -9.00 -1.09
CA LYS A 37 13.38 -7.65 -0.90
C LYS A 37 13.27 -6.78 -2.16
N VAL A 38 13.56 -7.33 -3.34
CA VAL A 38 13.42 -6.61 -4.62
C VAL A 38 11.95 -6.32 -4.92
N TYR A 39 11.07 -7.31 -4.70
CA TYR A 39 9.64 -7.13 -4.86
C TYR A 39 9.09 -6.06 -3.91
N ASP A 40 9.41 -6.11 -2.63
CA ASP A 40 8.95 -5.14 -1.63
C ASP A 40 9.42 -3.72 -1.95
N ALA A 41 10.70 -3.57 -2.33
CA ALA A 41 11.26 -2.29 -2.73
C ALA A 41 10.56 -1.73 -3.98
N LEU A 42 10.32 -2.58 -4.97
CA LEU A 42 9.66 -2.17 -6.22
C LEU A 42 8.17 -1.88 -6.00
N LYS A 43 7.48 -2.70 -5.21
CA LYS A 43 6.07 -2.47 -4.83
C LYS A 43 5.93 -1.14 -4.09
N LYS A 44 6.79 -0.89 -3.11
CA LYS A 44 6.81 0.39 -2.39
C LYS A 44 7.02 1.56 -3.36
N ALA A 45 8.04 1.50 -4.22
CA ALA A 45 8.33 2.55 -5.19
C ALA A 45 7.14 2.81 -6.12
N VAL A 46 6.53 1.77 -6.68
CA VAL A 46 5.34 1.89 -7.55
C VAL A 46 4.15 2.48 -6.80
N THR A 47 3.89 2.05 -5.55
CA THR A 47 2.76 2.58 -4.76
C THR A 47 2.95 4.02 -4.30
N GLU A 48 4.20 4.50 -4.28
CA GLU A 48 4.53 5.89 -3.95
C GLU A 48 4.56 6.83 -5.16
N MET A 49 4.48 6.28 -6.38
CA MET A 49 4.47 7.10 -7.60
C MET A 49 3.21 7.96 -7.69
N ASP A 50 3.40 9.19 -8.19
CA ASP A 50 2.29 10.04 -8.60
C ASP A 50 1.93 9.74 -10.06
N ILE A 51 1.00 8.82 -10.25
CA ILE A 51 0.59 8.34 -11.59
C ILE A 51 -0.59 9.11 -12.18
N TYR A 52 -1.19 10.03 -11.43
CA TYR A 52 -2.38 10.77 -11.85
C TYR A 52 -2.15 12.28 -12.07
N SER A 53 -1.00 12.83 -11.67
CA SER A 53 -0.67 14.25 -11.92
C SER A 53 -0.31 14.57 -13.37
N THR A 54 0.02 13.56 -14.16
CA THR A 54 0.36 13.68 -15.59
C THR A 54 -0.44 12.69 -16.42
N SER A 55 -0.75 13.04 -17.68
CA SER A 55 -1.35 12.11 -18.64
C SER A 55 -0.34 11.12 -19.23
N GLU A 56 0.96 11.39 -19.10
CA GLU A 56 2.00 10.56 -19.67
C GLU A 56 2.12 9.21 -18.98
N PRO A 57 2.20 8.09 -19.74
CA PRO A 57 2.41 6.77 -19.17
C PRO A 57 3.74 6.70 -18.40
N GLN A 58 3.71 6.12 -17.20
CA GLN A 58 4.91 5.89 -16.40
C GLN A 58 5.54 4.55 -16.80
N TRP A 59 6.66 4.63 -17.53
CA TRP A 59 7.39 3.47 -18.03
C TRP A 59 8.33 2.89 -17.00
N ILE A 60 8.39 1.57 -16.94
CA ILE A 60 9.30 0.79 -16.10
C ILE A 60 10.42 0.22 -16.97
N ASP A 61 11.66 0.55 -16.63
CA ASP A 61 12.87 0.03 -17.27
C ASP A 61 13.57 -0.97 -16.35
N GLU A 62 13.53 -2.26 -16.72
CA GLU A 62 14.17 -3.36 -15.97
C GLU A 62 15.68 -3.15 -15.79
N ARG A 63 16.34 -2.54 -16.78
CA ARG A 63 17.79 -2.33 -16.74
C ARG A 63 18.14 -1.25 -15.72
N GLN A 64 17.44 -0.12 -15.76
CA GLN A 64 17.66 0.96 -14.80
C GLN A 64 17.40 0.48 -13.36
N ILE A 65 16.33 -0.27 -13.14
CA ILE A 65 16.01 -0.83 -11.81
C ILE A 65 17.11 -1.77 -11.34
N SER A 66 17.60 -2.65 -12.22
CA SER A 66 18.70 -3.57 -11.93
C SER A 66 19.95 -2.82 -11.51
N GLU A 67 20.31 -1.76 -12.22
CA GLU A 67 21.46 -0.88 -11.93
C GLU A 67 21.27 -0.13 -10.59
N MET A 68 20.09 0.47 -10.36
CA MET A 68 19.78 1.21 -9.13
C MET A 68 19.78 0.32 -7.87
N LEU A 69 19.29 -0.91 -7.98
CA LEU A 69 19.25 -1.86 -6.86
C LEU A 69 20.55 -2.66 -6.69
N GLY A 70 21.50 -2.56 -7.64
CA GLY A 70 22.75 -3.32 -7.62
C GLY A 70 22.55 -4.84 -7.74
N VAL A 71 21.53 -5.27 -8.49
CA VAL A 71 21.14 -6.68 -8.62
C VAL A 71 21.11 -7.11 -10.08
N SER A 72 21.13 -8.43 -10.34
CA SER A 72 20.92 -8.95 -11.70
C SER A 72 19.46 -8.72 -12.18
N ARG A 73 19.23 -8.82 -13.49
CA ARG A 73 17.90 -8.62 -14.08
C ARG A 73 16.88 -9.70 -13.69
N THR A 74 17.31 -10.90 -13.33
CA THR A 74 16.42 -12.02 -12.99
C THR A 74 15.49 -11.70 -11.83
N PRO A 75 15.96 -11.31 -10.62
CA PRO A 75 15.07 -10.98 -9.52
C PRO A 75 14.19 -9.75 -9.82
N VAL A 76 14.64 -8.80 -10.65
CA VAL A 76 13.83 -7.65 -11.10
C VAL A 76 12.67 -8.12 -11.98
N ARG A 77 12.91 -8.99 -12.96
CA ARG A 77 11.86 -9.56 -13.81
C ARG A 77 10.83 -10.37 -13.03
N GLU A 78 11.29 -11.14 -12.04
CA GLU A 78 10.38 -11.89 -11.18
C GLU A 78 9.50 -10.97 -10.34
N ALA A 79 10.06 -9.91 -9.76
CA ALA A 79 9.31 -8.89 -9.01
C ALA A 79 8.30 -8.17 -9.91
N ILE A 80 8.70 -7.78 -11.12
CA ILE A 80 7.81 -7.19 -12.13
C ILE A 80 6.67 -8.14 -12.49
N ALA A 81 6.96 -9.43 -12.71
CA ALA A 81 5.93 -10.43 -13.01
C ALA A 81 4.94 -10.63 -11.84
N MET A 82 5.39 -10.47 -10.59
CA MET A 82 4.49 -10.46 -9.43
C MET A 82 3.59 -9.22 -9.45
N LEU A 83 4.14 -8.03 -9.66
CA LEU A 83 3.38 -6.78 -9.74
C LEU A 83 2.42 -6.74 -10.94
N GLN A 84 2.73 -7.40 -12.03
CA GLN A 84 1.80 -7.59 -13.15
C GLN A 84 0.60 -8.47 -12.76
N ARG A 85 0.82 -9.56 -12.04
CA ARG A 85 -0.27 -10.41 -11.53
C ARG A 85 -1.16 -9.71 -10.52
N GLU A 86 -0.59 -8.77 -9.75
CA GLU A 86 -1.32 -7.93 -8.80
C GLU A 86 -2.03 -6.73 -9.48
N GLY A 87 -1.80 -6.52 -10.78
CA GLY A 87 -2.44 -5.44 -11.53
C GLY A 87 -1.82 -4.05 -11.37
N PHE A 88 -0.61 -3.96 -10.79
CA PHE A 88 0.13 -2.69 -10.71
C PHE A 88 0.82 -2.31 -12.02
N LEU A 89 1.28 -3.31 -12.75
CA LEU A 89 2.03 -3.14 -13.99
C LEU A 89 1.34 -3.89 -15.14
N THR A 90 1.52 -3.38 -16.36
CA THR A 90 1.06 -4.09 -17.57
C THR A 90 2.10 -4.01 -18.69
N PRO A 91 2.35 -5.12 -19.42
CA PRO A 91 3.22 -5.10 -20.57
C PRO A 91 2.53 -4.43 -21.74
N VAL A 92 3.26 -3.56 -22.44
CA VAL A 92 2.83 -2.96 -23.72
C VAL A 92 3.66 -3.58 -24.84
N PRO A 93 3.05 -4.31 -25.79
CA PRO A 93 3.78 -5.01 -26.84
C PRO A 93 4.76 -4.09 -27.57
N ARG A 94 6.02 -4.51 -27.70
CA ARG A 94 7.14 -3.81 -28.37
C ARG A 94 7.55 -2.46 -27.75
N LYS A 95 6.91 -2.01 -26.65
CA LYS A 95 7.19 -0.71 -26.02
C LYS A 95 7.77 -0.83 -24.63
N GLY A 96 7.44 -1.89 -23.86
CA GLY A 96 7.94 -2.08 -22.50
C GLY A 96 6.84 -2.38 -21.49
N ILE A 97 7.01 -1.89 -20.29
CA ILE A 97 6.11 -2.11 -19.15
C ILE A 97 5.68 -0.74 -18.61
N ILE A 98 4.42 -0.57 -18.33
CA ILE A 98 3.89 0.65 -17.71
C ILE A 98 3.21 0.39 -16.38
N VAL A 99 3.18 1.40 -15.52
CA VAL A 99 2.33 1.42 -14.34
C VAL A 99 0.87 1.61 -14.78
N VAL A 100 -0.01 0.76 -14.27
CA VAL A 100 -1.42 0.75 -14.65
C VAL A 100 -2.11 1.99 -14.10
N ARG A 101 -2.79 2.74 -14.96
CA ARG A 101 -3.77 3.77 -14.56
C ARG A 101 -5.16 3.17 -14.67
N LYS A 102 -6.03 3.57 -13.77
CA LYS A 102 -7.43 3.14 -13.73
C LYS A 102 -8.35 4.19 -14.33
N THR A 103 -9.39 3.72 -14.99
CA THR A 103 -10.48 4.57 -15.46
C THR A 103 -11.23 5.22 -14.31
N LYS A 104 -11.94 6.31 -14.56
CA LYS A 104 -12.80 6.98 -13.58
C LYS A 104 -13.74 6.01 -12.87
N ARG A 105 -14.38 5.10 -13.62
CA ARG A 105 -15.29 4.09 -13.07
C ARG A 105 -14.56 3.15 -12.11
N GLU A 106 -13.43 2.58 -12.53
CA GLU A 106 -12.63 1.69 -11.69
C GLU A 106 -12.16 2.39 -10.42
N VAL A 107 -11.72 3.65 -10.53
CA VAL A 107 -11.30 4.46 -9.36
C VAL A 107 -12.45 4.64 -8.37
N ILE A 108 -13.68 4.94 -8.84
CA ILE A 108 -14.84 5.06 -7.97
C ILE A 108 -15.14 3.73 -7.26
N GLU A 109 -15.13 2.61 -7.99
CA GLU A 109 -15.33 1.26 -7.43
C GLU A 109 -14.25 0.93 -6.38
N MET A 110 -12.99 1.32 -6.62
CA MET A 110 -11.88 1.12 -5.66
C MET A 110 -12.05 1.98 -4.41
N ILE A 111 -12.49 3.24 -4.53
CA ILE A 111 -12.76 4.11 -3.38
C ILE A 111 -13.94 3.55 -2.55
N GLN A 112 -14.98 3.02 -3.18
CA GLN A 112 -16.11 2.39 -2.49
C GLN A 112 -15.68 1.15 -1.70
N ALA A 113 -14.84 0.29 -2.31
CA ALA A 113 -14.26 -0.86 -1.62
C ALA A 113 -13.37 -0.43 -0.45
N TRP A 114 -12.53 0.59 -0.66
CA TRP A 114 -11.70 1.16 0.40
C TRP A 114 -12.55 1.71 1.55
N ALA A 115 -13.62 2.44 1.25
CA ALA A 115 -14.53 3.00 2.27
C ALA A 115 -15.12 1.91 3.18
N ALA A 116 -15.52 0.77 2.61
CA ALA A 116 -16.02 -0.36 3.37
C ALA A 116 -14.96 -0.98 4.29
N LEU A 117 -13.74 -1.20 3.77
CA LEU A 117 -12.64 -1.79 4.53
C LEU A 117 -12.11 -0.83 5.61
N GLU A 118 -11.98 0.45 5.30
CA GLU A 118 -11.51 1.48 6.23
C GLU A 118 -12.52 1.73 7.35
N SER A 119 -13.83 1.72 7.06
CA SER A 119 -14.85 1.89 8.09
C SER A 119 -14.85 0.76 9.11
N ILE A 120 -14.70 -0.48 8.65
CA ILE A 120 -14.52 -1.63 9.57
C ILE A 120 -13.20 -1.53 10.35
N ALA A 121 -12.10 -1.10 9.71
CA ALA A 121 -10.85 -0.86 10.41
C ALA A 121 -11.02 0.17 11.54
N THR A 122 -11.69 1.28 11.24
CA THR A 122 -11.96 2.36 12.21
C THR A 122 -12.82 1.88 13.39
N ARG A 123 -13.82 1.04 13.12
CA ARG A 123 -14.61 0.36 14.16
C ARG A 123 -13.73 -0.50 15.08
N LEU A 124 -12.85 -1.32 14.49
CA LEU A 124 -11.95 -2.19 15.26
C LEU A 124 -11.00 -1.39 16.15
N ILE A 125 -10.49 -0.24 15.68
CA ILE A 125 -9.67 0.67 16.47
C ILE A 125 -10.47 1.15 17.71
N ALA A 126 -11.69 1.63 17.53
CA ALA A 126 -12.51 2.12 18.62
C ALA A 126 -12.79 1.01 19.68
N LEU A 127 -12.88 -0.25 19.25
CA LEU A 127 -13.17 -1.39 20.13
C LEU A 127 -11.91 -1.93 20.84
N HIS A 128 -10.74 -1.92 20.20
CA HIS A 128 -9.62 -2.77 20.62
C HIS A 128 -8.28 -2.04 20.76
N ALA A 129 -8.06 -0.91 20.09
CA ALA A 129 -6.78 -0.21 20.16
C ALA A 129 -6.57 0.43 21.55
N SER A 130 -5.33 0.51 21.98
CA SER A 130 -4.93 1.22 23.19
C SER A 130 -5.06 2.75 23.01
N ASP A 131 -5.11 3.51 24.11
CA ASP A 131 -5.16 4.96 24.06
C ASP A 131 -3.89 5.57 23.43
N ASP A 132 -2.74 4.92 23.62
CA ASP A 132 -1.47 5.34 22.98
C ASP A 132 -1.53 5.21 21.45
N GLU A 133 -2.09 4.10 20.94
CA GLU A 133 -2.30 3.88 19.50
C GLU A 133 -3.30 4.87 18.91
N ILE A 134 -4.39 5.15 19.61
CA ILE A 134 -5.36 6.19 19.20
C ILE A 134 -4.69 7.56 19.21
N GLY A 135 -3.85 7.85 20.20
CA GLY A 135 -3.07 9.08 20.27
C GLY A 135 -2.14 9.30 19.07
N GLU A 136 -1.69 8.23 18.37
CA GLU A 136 -0.93 8.38 17.11
C GLU A 136 -1.74 9.11 16.03
N LEU A 137 -3.05 8.82 15.93
CA LEU A 137 -3.92 9.47 14.93
C LEU A 137 -4.06 10.96 15.22
N ARG A 138 -4.23 11.34 16.48
CA ARG A 138 -4.35 12.75 16.91
C ARG A 138 -3.06 13.52 16.61
N ARG A 139 -1.90 12.91 16.84
CA ARG A 139 -0.58 13.54 16.58
C ARG A 139 -0.34 13.90 15.11
N LEU A 140 -1.01 13.25 14.16
CA LEU A 140 -0.90 13.58 12.73
C LEU A 140 -1.43 14.96 12.38
N PHE A 141 -2.33 15.51 13.21
CA PHE A 141 -3.01 16.79 12.94
C PHE A 141 -2.77 17.85 14.00
N VAL A 142 -1.94 17.59 15.01
CA VAL A 142 -1.72 18.50 16.15
C VAL A 142 -1.17 19.87 15.75
N PHE A 143 -0.48 19.96 14.60
CA PHE A 143 0.12 21.20 14.12
C PHE A 143 -0.83 22.03 13.24
N PHE A 144 -1.99 21.51 12.90
CA PHE A 144 -2.96 22.23 12.06
C PHE A 144 -3.99 22.93 12.95
N ASP A 145 -3.89 24.26 12.99
CA ASP A 145 -4.77 25.18 13.73
C ASP A 145 -5.05 26.44 12.89
N ASP A 146 -5.57 27.49 13.52
CA ASP A 146 -5.85 28.77 12.86
C ASP A 146 -4.59 29.50 12.39
N ALA A 147 -3.42 29.28 13.04
CA ALA A 147 -2.14 29.86 12.66
C ALA A 147 -1.40 29.04 11.60
N HIS A 148 -1.68 27.74 11.52
CA HIS A 148 -1.08 26.80 10.57
C HIS A 148 -2.17 26.06 9.81
N ARG A 149 -2.86 26.78 8.93
CA ARG A 149 -4.03 26.26 8.21
C ARG A 149 -3.66 25.18 7.20
N PRO A 150 -4.38 24.06 7.13
CA PRO A 150 -4.14 23.01 6.15
C PRO A 150 -4.12 23.50 4.70
N SER A 151 -4.93 24.49 4.35
CA SER A 151 -5.00 25.06 3.01
C SER A 151 -3.76 25.88 2.61
N GLU A 152 -3.04 26.44 3.58
CA GLU A 152 -1.81 27.20 3.38
C GLU A 152 -0.57 26.29 3.38
N HIS A 153 -0.68 25.11 4.02
CA HIS A 153 0.36 24.09 4.15
C HIS A 153 -0.03 22.77 3.46
N LEU A 154 -0.49 22.87 2.21
CA LEU A 154 -1.12 21.77 1.48
C LEU A 154 -0.23 20.52 1.37
N SER A 155 1.07 20.67 1.16
CA SER A 155 2.01 19.54 1.06
C SER A 155 2.10 18.75 2.36
N GLU A 156 2.18 19.46 3.50
CA GLU A 156 2.25 18.86 4.84
C GLU A 156 0.93 18.17 5.16
N TYR A 157 -0.19 18.86 4.90
CA TYR A 157 -1.51 18.28 5.12
C TYR A 157 -1.78 17.07 4.24
N SER A 158 -1.40 17.11 2.95
CA SER A 158 -1.54 15.97 2.04
C SER A 158 -0.81 14.74 2.57
N LYS A 159 0.40 14.91 3.13
CA LYS A 159 1.16 13.84 3.77
C LYS A 159 0.47 13.31 5.04
N ALA A 160 0.01 14.21 5.91
CA ALA A 160 -0.73 13.84 7.13
C ALA A 160 -2.03 13.08 6.78
N ASN A 161 -2.79 13.56 5.80
CA ASN A 161 -3.98 12.93 5.28
C ASN A 161 -3.73 11.48 4.79
N LEU A 162 -2.67 11.28 3.99
CA LEU A 162 -2.32 9.95 3.52
C LEU A 162 -1.90 9.02 4.66
N ASN A 163 -1.09 9.53 5.60
CA ASN A 163 -0.64 8.78 6.76
C ASN A 163 -1.82 8.38 7.67
N PHE A 164 -2.82 9.26 7.82
CA PHE A 164 -4.03 8.97 8.60
C PHE A 164 -4.78 7.75 8.08
N HIS A 165 -5.09 7.74 6.79
CA HIS A 165 -5.81 6.62 6.17
C HIS A 165 -5.03 5.30 6.23
N GLN A 166 -3.71 5.36 6.09
CA GLN A 166 -2.85 4.18 6.27
C GLN A 166 -2.80 3.72 7.74
N ALA A 167 -2.77 4.67 8.67
CA ALA A 167 -2.79 4.38 10.10
C ALA A 167 -4.10 3.71 10.53
N LEU A 168 -5.26 4.14 10.01
CA LEU A 168 -6.54 3.48 10.28
C LEU A 168 -6.50 2.00 9.90
N ILE A 169 -5.98 1.67 8.73
CA ILE A 169 -5.87 0.26 8.31
C ILE A 169 -4.89 -0.49 9.21
N ARG A 170 -3.72 0.05 9.49
CA ARG A 170 -2.68 -0.58 10.31
C ARG A 170 -3.13 -0.81 11.75
N LEU A 171 -3.71 0.22 12.39
CA LEU A 171 -4.13 0.19 13.79
C LEU A 171 -5.39 -0.66 14.03
N SER A 172 -6.09 -1.09 12.98
CA SER A 172 -7.18 -2.06 13.11
C SER A 172 -6.74 -3.39 13.71
N GLY A 173 -5.43 -3.69 13.72
CA GLY A 173 -4.88 -4.96 14.18
C GLY A 173 -5.22 -6.15 13.28
N SER A 174 -5.79 -5.92 12.08
CA SER A 174 -6.20 -6.98 11.16
C SER A 174 -5.23 -7.10 9.97
N PRO A 175 -4.35 -8.12 9.93
CA PRO A 175 -3.48 -8.37 8.77
C PRO A 175 -4.27 -8.56 7.48
N LEU A 176 -5.47 -9.14 7.55
CA LEU A 176 -6.34 -9.34 6.40
C LEU A 176 -6.79 -8.00 5.78
N LEU A 177 -7.17 -7.00 6.59
CA LEU A 177 -7.51 -5.67 6.08
C LEU A 177 -6.31 -4.98 5.43
N VAL A 178 -5.11 -5.13 6.02
CA VAL A 178 -3.85 -4.63 5.42
C VAL A 178 -3.63 -5.24 4.04
N ASP A 179 -3.76 -6.56 3.90
CA ASP A 179 -3.58 -7.26 2.63
C ASP A 179 -4.63 -6.84 1.60
N MET A 180 -5.91 -6.83 1.98
CA MET A 180 -7.01 -6.47 1.07
C MET A 180 -6.91 -5.03 0.55
N THR A 181 -6.41 -4.10 1.36
CA THR A 181 -6.25 -2.69 0.98
C THR A 181 -4.96 -2.41 0.21
N SER A 182 -3.96 -3.30 0.26
CA SER A 182 -2.64 -3.07 -0.34
C SER A 182 -2.71 -2.78 -1.84
N ASN A 183 -3.58 -3.47 -2.58
CA ASN A 183 -3.73 -3.30 -4.03
C ASN A 183 -4.56 -2.06 -4.41
N LEU A 184 -5.38 -1.55 -3.48
CA LEU A 184 -6.15 -0.33 -3.68
C LEU A 184 -5.31 0.92 -3.40
N LEU A 185 -4.27 0.79 -2.58
CA LEU A 185 -3.51 1.89 -2.00
C LEU A 185 -2.93 2.83 -3.06
N LEU A 186 -2.31 2.30 -4.12
CA LEU A 186 -1.71 3.10 -5.18
C LEU A 186 -2.72 4.10 -5.76
N HIS A 187 -3.88 3.60 -6.16
CA HIS A 187 -4.87 4.39 -6.87
C HIS A 187 -5.62 5.35 -5.94
N VAL A 188 -6.08 4.86 -4.78
CA VAL A 188 -6.79 5.70 -3.80
C VAL A 188 -5.89 6.80 -3.25
N ARG A 189 -4.61 6.48 -2.96
CA ARG A 189 -3.59 7.46 -2.54
C ARG A 189 -3.36 8.53 -3.61
N GLY A 190 -3.12 8.12 -4.85
CA GLY A 190 -2.87 9.05 -5.96
C GLY A 190 -4.06 10.00 -6.18
N ILE A 191 -5.28 9.50 -6.13
CA ILE A 191 -6.49 10.33 -6.25
C ILE A 191 -6.63 11.30 -5.07
N ARG A 192 -6.40 10.86 -3.83
CA ARG A 192 -6.40 11.75 -2.66
C ARG A 192 -5.40 12.88 -2.83
N GLN A 193 -4.18 12.56 -3.26
CA GLN A 193 -3.09 13.53 -3.42
C GLN A 193 -3.44 14.63 -4.42
N ILE A 194 -3.98 14.29 -5.59
CA ILE A 194 -4.31 15.28 -6.63
C ILE A 194 -5.63 16.03 -6.40
N THR A 195 -6.49 15.55 -5.50
CA THR A 195 -7.80 16.17 -5.23
C THR A 195 -7.84 17.00 -3.95
N ILE A 196 -6.92 16.79 -3.01
CA ILE A 196 -7.01 17.38 -1.66
C ILE A 196 -6.94 18.91 -1.66
N GLY A 197 -6.16 19.50 -2.55
CA GLY A 197 -6.04 20.97 -2.70
C GLY A 197 -7.14 21.63 -3.52
N ARG A 198 -8.12 20.87 -4.03
CA ARG A 198 -9.18 21.41 -4.89
C ARG A 198 -10.45 21.71 -4.11
N ASP A 199 -11.18 22.76 -4.54
CA ASP A 199 -12.54 23.07 -4.09
C ASP A 199 -12.74 23.05 -2.57
N ASN A 200 -11.77 23.64 -1.82
CA ASN A 200 -11.79 23.71 -0.35
C ASN A 200 -11.88 22.35 0.38
N ARG A 201 -11.51 21.26 -0.29
CA ARG A 201 -11.55 19.90 0.28
C ARG A 201 -10.66 19.74 1.50
N THR A 202 -9.54 20.46 1.56
CA THR A 202 -8.60 20.44 2.69
C THR A 202 -9.29 20.80 3.99
N SER A 203 -10.06 21.92 4.01
CA SER A 203 -10.75 22.39 5.20
C SER A 203 -11.86 21.43 5.67
N GLN A 204 -12.61 20.83 4.74
CA GLN A 204 -13.61 19.83 5.10
C GLN A 204 -12.96 18.54 5.58
N SER A 205 -11.86 18.11 4.93
CA SER A 205 -11.19 16.88 5.26
C SER A 205 -10.61 16.86 6.68
N ILE A 206 -10.03 17.98 7.16
CA ILE A 206 -9.51 18.03 8.54
C ILE A 206 -10.64 17.97 9.57
N ILE A 207 -11.77 18.62 9.31
CA ILE A 207 -12.95 18.56 10.19
C ILE A 207 -13.44 17.10 10.30
N ASP A 208 -13.56 16.42 9.17
CA ASP A 208 -13.98 15.02 9.13
C ASP A 208 -13.02 14.11 9.88
N HIS A 209 -11.68 14.30 9.69
CA HIS A 209 -10.66 13.50 10.38
C HIS A 209 -10.72 13.68 11.89
N LEU A 210 -10.84 14.93 12.37
CA LEU A 210 -10.93 15.22 13.80
C LEU A 210 -12.20 14.63 14.41
N ALA A 211 -13.33 14.65 13.68
CA ALA A 211 -14.58 14.02 14.13
C ALA A 211 -14.46 12.49 14.19
N ILE A 212 -13.75 11.85 13.23
CA ILE A 212 -13.48 10.41 13.26
C ILE A 212 -12.61 10.07 14.48
N ILE A 213 -11.54 10.83 14.73
CA ILE A 213 -10.63 10.62 15.86
C ILE A 213 -11.40 10.78 17.18
N GLU A 214 -12.21 11.81 17.31
CA GLU A 214 -13.04 12.04 18.51
C GLU A 214 -13.98 10.87 18.79
N ALA A 215 -14.66 10.35 17.77
CA ALA A 215 -15.53 9.18 17.92
C ALA A 215 -14.74 7.92 18.36
N ILE A 216 -13.50 7.73 17.85
CA ILE A 216 -12.60 6.65 18.27
C ILE A 216 -12.19 6.85 19.74
N GLU A 217 -11.79 8.05 20.16
CA GLU A 217 -11.39 8.38 21.53
C GLU A 217 -12.54 8.16 22.53
N GLN A 218 -13.77 8.46 22.11
CA GLN A 218 -14.98 8.20 22.88
C GLN A 218 -15.40 6.73 22.88
N ARG A 219 -14.67 5.86 22.16
CA ARG A 219 -15.00 4.44 21.99
C ARG A 219 -16.37 4.20 21.35
N ASP A 220 -16.93 5.21 20.64
CA ASP A 220 -18.16 5.06 19.86
C ASP A 220 -17.87 4.41 18.52
N ALA A 221 -17.78 3.07 18.54
CA ALA A 221 -17.42 2.27 17.39
C ALA A 221 -18.40 2.40 16.21
N ALA A 222 -19.69 2.61 16.50
CA ALA A 222 -20.71 2.78 15.45
C ALA A 222 -20.56 4.13 14.76
N LYS A 223 -20.35 5.19 15.53
CA LYS A 223 -20.17 6.54 15.01
C LYS A 223 -18.84 6.68 14.25
N ALA A 224 -17.76 6.11 14.78
CA ALA A 224 -16.45 6.10 14.13
C ALA A 224 -16.52 5.41 12.76
N GLU A 225 -17.17 4.25 12.66
CA GLU A 225 -17.43 3.52 11.42
C GLU A 225 -18.21 4.36 10.41
N GLU A 226 -19.33 4.97 10.83
CA GLU A 226 -20.18 5.80 9.98
C GLU A 226 -19.41 6.99 9.41
N LEU A 227 -18.72 7.76 10.28
CA LEU A 227 -17.98 8.95 9.88
C LEU A 227 -16.85 8.60 8.90
N SER A 228 -16.08 7.54 9.17
CA SER A 228 -15.00 7.09 8.28
C SER A 228 -15.53 6.70 6.90
N ARG A 229 -16.64 5.94 6.85
CA ARG A 229 -17.29 5.55 5.60
C ARG A 229 -17.75 6.75 4.78
N GLU A 230 -18.49 7.68 5.40
CA GLU A 230 -19.01 8.86 4.72
C GLU A 230 -17.92 9.81 4.24
N HIS A 231 -16.86 10.00 5.04
CA HIS A 231 -15.68 10.75 4.66
C HIS A 231 -15.06 10.19 3.37
N THR A 232 -14.78 8.90 3.33
CA THR A 232 -14.15 8.26 2.16
C THR A 232 -15.10 8.20 0.95
N LEU A 233 -16.40 7.95 1.13
CA LEU A 233 -17.38 8.04 0.05
C LEU A 233 -17.53 9.47 -0.48
N GLY A 234 -17.22 10.50 0.32
CA GLY A 234 -17.10 11.89 -0.13
C GLY A 234 -16.08 12.05 -1.25
N LEU A 235 -14.97 11.31 -1.22
CA LEU A 235 -13.99 11.28 -2.31
C LEU A 235 -14.57 10.64 -3.58
N ALA A 236 -15.31 9.53 -3.47
CA ALA A 236 -15.97 8.91 -4.62
C ALA A 236 -16.95 9.89 -5.30
N ARG A 237 -17.81 10.55 -4.51
CA ARG A 237 -18.75 11.59 -5.00
C ARG A 237 -18.03 12.75 -5.67
N TYR A 238 -16.88 13.16 -5.16
CA TYR A 238 -16.05 14.19 -5.77
C TYR A 238 -15.49 13.75 -7.12
N VAL A 239 -14.91 12.55 -7.19
CA VAL A 239 -14.37 11.98 -8.45
C VAL A 239 -15.50 11.80 -9.47
N GLU A 240 -16.69 11.40 -9.06
CA GLU A 240 -17.83 11.26 -9.94
C GLU A 240 -18.19 12.58 -10.62
N ARG A 241 -18.19 13.69 -9.88
CA ARG A 241 -18.53 15.02 -10.40
C ARG A 241 -17.43 15.69 -11.20
N HIS A 242 -16.16 15.51 -10.82
CA HIS A 242 -15.02 16.27 -11.34
C HIS A 242 -13.93 15.40 -12.00
N GLY A 243 -14.11 14.09 -12.05
CA GLY A 243 -13.08 13.15 -12.50
C GLY A 243 -12.76 13.22 -13.98
N GLY A 244 -13.64 13.78 -14.83
CA GLY A 244 -13.39 13.92 -16.27
C GLY A 244 -12.21 14.81 -16.65
N GLY A 245 -11.71 15.67 -15.76
CA GLY A 245 -10.48 16.47 -15.97
C GLY A 245 -9.26 15.94 -15.18
N ILE A 246 -9.40 14.80 -14.51
CA ILE A 246 -8.38 14.21 -13.64
C ILE A 246 -7.91 12.86 -14.19
N LEU A 247 -8.81 12.09 -14.80
CA LEU A 247 -8.63 10.68 -15.13
C LEU A 247 -8.73 10.38 -16.64
N ASP A 248 -9.05 11.38 -17.46
CA ASP A 248 -9.16 11.26 -18.92
C ASP A 248 -7.82 11.52 -19.63
#